data_2362db7996f84ab040460b5b6f525b9d
#
_entry.id   2362db7996f84ab040460b5b6f525b9d
#
_cell.length_a   1.000
_cell.length_b   1.000
_cell.length_c   1.000
_cell.angle_alpha   90.00
_cell.angle_beta   90.00
_cell.angle_gamma   90.00
#
_symmetry.space_group_name_H-M   'P 1'
#
loop_
_entity.id
_entity.type
_entity.pdbx_description
1 polymer ?
#
loop_
_entity_poly.entity_id
_entity_poly.type
_entity_poly.pdbx_seq_one_letter_code
_entity_poly.pdbx_strand_id
1 'polypeptide(L)'
;MADQIPFKEAIEFLTGKVNLPTRRHDDLKHAAHVRAFSVAGVTRDDMLADFRKAIEKARVAGTGLKEFRKDFDAIVDRTGWRYNSHGKTEDERRAWRARIIYTTNMRTSYMAGRYKQLTDPDVLKYRPYWKYVHSGALHPRKLHLSWNGLVLAATDPAWRIMFPPNGWGCGCDIEALSERQLKALGKDGPDQAPDLRAYQDTDPRTGEPETRYPGIDRGWAYNVGEEWLNGVVPPELHKPLPPFDPATKPDPNLPPLPVATPVPAERLLPAGLSDDDYAGRFLKEFGIEPGGYGYFRDASGGIVTLSERLFLTRDQSGAVTGSKANKFDRGPYMLLLADTIRDPDEIWADWARVASGVVLKRSYLRSFLLPDEKSLFVRFEWSSRGWIATTGFQTNARYIRNFRKGAMLYRRK
;
A
#
# COMPACT_ATOMS: atom_id res chain seq x y z
N MET A 1 -18.57 -36.02 -4.07
CA MET A 1 -18.34 -34.57 -3.93
C MET A 1 -17.49 -34.17 -5.13
N ALA A 2 -17.94 -33.28 -5.98
CA ALA A 2 -17.11 -32.82 -7.08
C ALA A 2 -15.86 -32.16 -6.49
N ASP A 3 -14.68 -32.59 -6.89
CA ASP A 3 -13.42 -31.98 -6.51
C ASP A 3 -13.47 -30.52 -6.96
N GLN A 4 -13.66 -29.60 -6.02
CA GLN A 4 -13.57 -28.16 -6.30
C GLN A 4 -12.11 -27.88 -6.66
N ILE A 5 -11.87 -27.48 -7.90
CA ILE A 5 -10.54 -27.06 -8.33
C ILE A 5 -10.10 -25.89 -7.44
N PRO A 6 -8.98 -26.02 -6.74
CA PRO A 6 -8.49 -24.94 -5.88
C PRO A 6 -8.19 -23.67 -6.70
N PHE A 7 -8.63 -22.52 -6.21
CA PHE A 7 -8.32 -21.24 -6.84
C PHE A 7 -6.87 -20.84 -6.53
N LYS A 8 -5.94 -21.33 -7.38
CA LYS A 8 -4.49 -21.23 -7.16
C LYS A 8 -4.01 -19.80 -6.91
N GLU A 9 -4.45 -18.85 -7.72
CA GLU A 9 -4.02 -17.46 -7.64
C GLU A 9 -4.45 -16.80 -6.33
N ALA A 10 -5.64 -17.12 -5.82
CA ALA A 10 -6.11 -16.63 -4.54
C ALA A 10 -5.34 -17.26 -3.36
N ILE A 11 -4.95 -18.53 -3.48
CA ILE A 11 -4.10 -19.22 -2.50
C ILE A 11 -2.70 -18.62 -2.51
N GLU A 12 -2.11 -18.43 -3.70
CA GLU A 12 -0.79 -17.81 -3.88
C GLU A 12 -0.73 -16.42 -3.25
N PHE A 13 -1.73 -15.58 -3.51
CA PHE A 13 -1.83 -14.27 -2.88
C PHE A 13 -1.84 -14.35 -1.35
N LEU A 14 -2.64 -15.25 -0.79
CA LEU A 14 -2.81 -15.36 0.65
C LEU A 14 -1.55 -15.92 1.33
N THR A 15 -0.97 -16.98 0.76
CA THR A 15 0.24 -17.63 1.30
C THR A 15 1.51 -16.80 1.12
N GLY A 16 1.51 -15.88 0.16
CA GLY A 16 2.58 -14.91 -0.05
C GLY A 16 2.62 -13.76 0.96
N LYS A 17 1.60 -13.61 1.82
CA LYS A 17 1.59 -12.55 2.84
C LYS A 17 2.55 -12.87 3.99
N VAL A 18 3.05 -11.83 4.64
CA VAL A 18 3.85 -11.94 5.88
C VAL A 18 3.00 -11.55 7.09
N ASN A 19 3.20 -12.24 8.20
CA ASN A 19 2.49 -11.91 9.44
C ASN A 19 2.98 -10.57 9.97
N LEU A 20 2.02 -9.67 10.27
CA LEU A 20 2.31 -8.39 10.89
C LEU A 20 1.38 -8.13 12.05
N PRO A 21 1.86 -8.22 13.28
CA PRO A 21 1.09 -7.85 14.45
C PRO A 21 0.65 -6.39 14.40
N THR A 22 -0.64 -6.13 14.63
CA THR A 22 -1.21 -4.78 14.64
C THR A 22 -2.09 -4.58 15.86
N ARG A 23 -2.17 -3.34 16.36
CA ARG A 23 -3.08 -2.96 17.44
C ARG A 23 -4.45 -2.56 16.92
N ARG A 24 -4.49 -1.99 15.70
CA ARG A 24 -5.70 -1.43 15.11
C ARG A 24 -5.83 -1.81 13.64
N HIS A 25 -7.05 -1.70 13.10
CA HIS A 25 -7.34 -1.99 11.70
C HIS A 25 -6.75 -0.94 10.73
N ASP A 26 -6.45 0.24 11.21
CA ASP A 26 -5.89 1.37 10.47
C ASP A 26 -4.38 1.57 10.69
N ASP A 27 -3.71 0.65 11.40
CA ASP A 27 -2.25 0.61 11.48
C ASP A 27 -1.62 0.26 10.12
N LEU A 28 -2.35 -0.46 9.28
CA LEU A 28 -2.02 -0.73 7.89
C LEU A 28 -3.03 -0.01 6.99
N LYS A 29 -2.55 0.69 5.97
CA LYS A 29 -3.38 1.35 4.97
C LYS A 29 -2.93 0.97 3.57
N HIS A 30 -3.90 0.97 2.63
CA HIS A 30 -3.64 0.77 1.20
C HIS A 30 -2.83 -0.52 0.89
N ALA A 31 -1.84 -0.40 0.02
CA ALA A 31 -1.02 -1.52 -0.45
C ALA A 31 -0.34 -2.35 0.66
N ALA A 32 -0.17 -1.82 1.87
CA ALA A 32 0.36 -2.59 2.99
C ALA A 32 -0.52 -3.81 3.32
N HIS A 33 -1.84 -3.74 3.11
CA HIS A 33 -2.74 -4.89 3.25
C HIS A 33 -2.51 -6.00 2.22
N VAL A 34 -1.94 -5.68 1.07
CA VAL A 34 -1.62 -6.68 0.05
C VAL A 34 -0.54 -7.63 0.54
N ARG A 35 0.37 -7.15 1.40
CA ARG A 35 1.58 -7.84 1.81
C ARG A 35 1.51 -8.46 3.17
N ALA A 36 0.80 -7.79 4.05
CA ALA A 36 0.71 -8.19 5.43
C ALA A 36 -0.58 -8.97 5.69
N PHE A 37 -0.43 -10.13 6.34
CA PHE A 37 -1.52 -10.75 7.04
C PHE A 37 -1.58 -10.12 8.43
N SER A 38 -2.67 -9.48 8.75
CA SER A 38 -2.88 -8.83 10.04
C SER A 38 -4.30 -9.06 10.54
N VAL A 39 -4.44 -9.11 11.85
CA VAL A 39 -5.72 -9.11 12.54
C VAL A 39 -5.67 -8.01 13.59
N ALA A 40 -6.46 -6.96 13.43
CA ALA A 40 -6.42 -5.82 14.32
C ALA A 40 -6.57 -6.23 15.80
N GLY A 41 -5.67 -5.76 16.65
CA GLY A 41 -5.61 -6.12 18.06
C GLY A 41 -4.86 -7.42 18.37
N VAL A 42 -4.37 -8.14 17.36
CA VAL A 42 -3.48 -9.27 17.54
C VAL A 42 -2.04 -8.77 17.49
N THR A 43 -1.41 -8.71 18.66
CA THR A 43 -0.04 -8.22 18.84
C THR A 43 0.99 -9.33 19.06
N ARG A 44 0.53 -10.57 19.16
CA ARG A 44 1.35 -11.77 19.33
C ARG A 44 1.49 -12.52 18.02
N ASP A 45 2.72 -12.82 17.63
CA ASP A 45 3.04 -13.52 16.39
C ASP A 45 2.46 -14.93 16.31
N ASP A 46 2.51 -15.68 17.42
CA ASP A 46 1.97 -17.04 17.50
C ASP A 46 0.46 -17.07 17.23
N MET A 47 -0.28 -16.18 17.86
CA MET A 47 -1.74 -16.07 17.66
C MET A 47 -2.06 -15.61 16.24
N LEU A 48 -1.29 -14.68 15.69
CA LEU A 48 -1.47 -14.20 14.31
C LEU A 48 -1.21 -15.31 13.30
N ALA A 49 -0.20 -16.15 13.56
CA ALA A 49 0.10 -17.34 12.76
C ALA A 49 -1.05 -18.36 12.78
N ASP A 50 -1.70 -18.55 13.93
CA ASP A 50 -2.87 -19.42 14.04
C ASP A 50 -4.06 -18.91 13.22
N PHE A 51 -4.38 -17.61 13.31
CA PHE A 51 -5.42 -17.02 12.48
C PHE A 51 -5.11 -17.15 10.98
N ARG A 52 -3.86 -16.90 10.61
CA ARG A 52 -3.41 -17.09 9.23
C ARG A 52 -3.63 -18.51 8.76
N LYS A 53 -3.18 -19.49 9.54
CA LYS A 53 -3.34 -20.92 9.24
C LYS A 53 -4.81 -21.32 9.11
N ALA A 54 -5.70 -20.76 9.94
CA ALA A 54 -7.14 -21.02 9.86
C ALA A 54 -7.75 -20.45 8.57
N ILE A 55 -7.33 -19.26 8.14
CA ILE A 55 -7.77 -18.63 6.87
C ILE A 55 -7.20 -19.39 5.67
N GLU A 56 -5.92 -19.77 5.69
CA GLU A 56 -5.30 -20.58 4.63
C GLU A 56 -6.00 -21.93 4.47
N LYS A 57 -6.27 -22.62 5.59
CA LYS A 57 -7.06 -23.85 5.61
C LYS A 57 -8.43 -23.64 4.96
N ALA A 58 -9.14 -22.59 5.34
CA ALA A 58 -10.44 -22.28 4.75
C ALA A 58 -10.36 -22.00 3.25
N ARG A 59 -9.32 -21.29 2.79
CA ARG A 59 -9.12 -20.99 1.36
C ARG A 59 -8.78 -22.25 0.55
N VAL A 60 -7.89 -23.10 1.06
CA VAL A 60 -7.46 -24.34 0.38
C VAL A 60 -8.58 -25.38 0.35
N ALA A 61 -9.25 -25.58 1.49
CA ALA A 61 -10.31 -26.58 1.60
C ALA A 61 -11.69 -26.10 1.11
N GLY A 62 -11.83 -24.82 0.74
CA GLY A 62 -13.12 -24.24 0.34
C GLY A 62 -14.17 -24.21 1.45
N THR A 63 -13.73 -24.22 2.73
CA THR A 63 -14.65 -24.23 3.86
C THR A 63 -15.26 -22.87 4.15
N GLY A 64 -16.51 -22.88 4.64
CA GLY A 64 -17.25 -21.66 4.91
C GLY A 64 -16.96 -21.02 6.26
N LEU A 65 -17.59 -19.87 6.49
CA LEU A 65 -17.48 -19.10 7.74
C LEU A 65 -17.81 -19.94 8.99
N LYS A 66 -18.74 -20.89 8.90
CA LYS A 66 -19.14 -21.74 10.03
C LYS A 66 -17.96 -22.58 10.54
N GLU A 67 -17.17 -23.15 9.64
CA GLU A 67 -15.99 -23.93 10.02
C GLU A 67 -14.86 -23.02 10.54
N PHE A 68 -14.64 -21.89 9.90
CA PHE A 68 -13.68 -20.89 10.38
C PHE A 68 -14.02 -20.41 11.80
N ARG A 69 -15.31 -20.23 12.14
CA ARG A 69 -15.72 -19.86 13.50
C ARG A 69 -15.25 -20.85 14.57
N LYS A 70 -15.24 -22.15 14.29
CA LYS A 70 -14.73 -23.15 15.23
C LYS A 70 -13.23 -22.93 15.50
N ASP A 71 -12.45 -22.72 14.43
CA ASP A 71 -11.02 -22.41 14.56
C ASP A 71 -10.82 -21.08 15.31
N PHE A 72 -11.62 -20.05 15.01
CA PHE A 72 -11.60 -18.74 15.69
C PHE A 72 -11.86 -18.87 17.19
N ASP A 73 -12.93 -19.58 17.57
CA ASP A 73 -13.31 -19.78 18.97
C ASP A 73 -12.21 -20.54 19.73
N ALA A 74 -11.64 -21.60 19.14
CA ALA A 74 -10.54 -22.35 19.72
C ALA A 74 -9.28 -21.48 19.95
N ILE A 75 -8.95 -20.58 19.02
CA ILE A 75 -7.84 -19.63 19.17
C ILE A 75 -8.13 -18.66 20.31
N VAL A 76 -9.32 -18.06 20.34
CA VAL A 76 -9.73 -17.08 21.37
C VAL A 76 -9.71 -17.72 22.75
N ASP A 77 -10.29 -18.91 22.91
CA ASP A 77 -10.38 -19.61 24.20
C ASP A 77 -9.00 -20.01 24.72
N ARG A 78 -8.13 -20.49 23.86
CA ARG A 78 -6.76 -20.88 24.22
C ARG A 78 -5.88 -19.69 24.59
N THR A 79 -6.04 -18.55 23.88
CA THR A 79 -5.14 -17.40 24.04
C THR A 79 -5.63 -16.35 25.03
N GLY A 80 -6.91 -16.41 25.40
CA GLY A 80 -7.57 -15.39 26.23
C GLY A 80 -7.65 -14.02 25.55
N TRP A 81 -7.64 -13.99 24.21
CA TRP A 81 -7.62 -12.75 23.47
C TRP A 81 -8.86 -11.89 23.68
N ARG A 82 -8.63 -10.65 24.09
CA ARG A 82 -9.68 -9.63 24.22
C ARG A 82 -9.59 -8.65 23.06
N TYR A 83 -10.73 -8.31 22.46
CA TYR A 83 -10.79 -7.49 21.25
C TYR A 83 -12.04 -6.59 21.24
N ASN A 84 -11.93 -5.48 20.53
CA ASN A 84 -13.09 -4.64 20.25
C ASN A 84 -13.95 -5.30 19.17
N SER A 85 -15.24 -5.33 19.39
CA SER A 85 -16.20 -5.94 18.49
C SER A 85 -17.59 -5.30 18.66
N HIS A 86 -18.47 -5.56 17.71
CA HIS A 86 -19.86 -5.16 17.74
C HIS A 86 -20.75 -6.32 18.17
N GLY A 87 -21.72 -6.07 19.01
CA GLY A 87 -22.67 -7.04 19.52
C GLY A 87 -23.02 -6.80 20.99
N LYS A 88 -24.22 -7.20 21.39
CA LYS A 88 -24.72 -7.07 22.78
C LYS A 88 -24.21 -8.21 23.66
N THR A 89 -24.15 -9.41 23.09
CA THR A 89 -23.68 -10.63 23.78
C THR A 89 -22.25 -10.99 23.36
N GLU A 90 -21.58 -11.86 24.12
CA GLU A 90 -20.25 -12.36 23.74
C GLU A 90 -20.32 -13.16 22.43
N ASP A 91 -21.37 -13.98 22.25
CA ASP A 91 -21.54 -14.74 21.00
C ASP A 91 -21.71 -13.85 19.77
N GLU A 92 -22.49 -12.76 19.89
CA GLU A 92 -22.62 -11.78 18.82
C GLU A 92 -21.29 -11.09 18.51
N ARG A 93 -20.52 -10.73 19.53
CA ARG A 93 -19.20 -10.15 19.38
C ARG A 93 -18.23 -11.08 18.69
N ARG A 94 -18.20 -12.35 19.11
CA ARG A 94 -17.38 -13.42 18.50
C ARG A 94 -17.80 -13.64 17.04
N ALA A 95 -19.10 -13.77 16.79
CA ALA A 95 -19.63 -13.97 15.45
C ALA A 95 -19.27 -12.83 14.50
N TRP A 96 -19.43 -11.59 14.96
CA TRP A 96 -19.08 -10.41 14.17
C TRP A 96 -17.57 -10.39 13.87
N ARG A 97 -16.74 -10.62 14.88
CA ARG A 97 -15.27 -10.56 14.72
C ARG A 97 -14.76 -11.65 13.79
N ALA A 98 -15.19 -12.89 13.98
CA ALA A 98 -14.86 -13.99 13.10
C ALA A 98 -15.28 -13.70 11.65
N ARG A 99 -16.50 -13.16 11.44
CA ARG A 99 -16.99 -12.80 10.12
C ARG A 99 -16.10 -11.75 9.46
N ILE A 100 -15.72 -10.66 10.14
CA ILE A 100 -14.87 -9.61 9.57
C ILE A 100 -13.50 -10.17 9.16
N ILE A 101 -12.86 -10.95 10.01
CA ILE A 101 -11.56 -11.57 9.70
C ILE A 101 -11.69 -12.49 8.48
N TYR A 102 -12.67 -13.39 8.51
CA TYR A 102 -12.89 -14.33 7.42
C TYR A 102 -13.21 -13.64 6.10
N THR A 103 -14.27 -12.81 6.07
CA THR A 103 -14.76 -12.22 4.83
C THR A 103 -13.73 -11.28 4.19
N THR A 104 -13.01 -10.49 4.99
CA THR A 104 -11.98 -9.59 4.47
C THR A 104 -10.87 -10.35 3.79
N ASN A 105 -10.31 -11.37 4.44
CA ASN A 105 -9.19 -12.15 3.87
C ASN A 105 -9.64 -13.00 2.69
N MET A 106 -10.80 -13.63 2.78
CA MET A 106 -11.34 -14.43 1.69
C MET A 106 -11.66 -13.57 0.47
N ARG A 107 -12.23 -12.37 0.68
CA ARG A 107 -12.57 -11.50 -0.43
C ARG A 107 -11.37 -10.84 -1.09
N THR A 108 -10.41 -10.33 -0.31
CA THR A 108 -9.19 -9.75 -0.88
C THR A 108 -8.38 -10.78 -1.66
N SER A 109 -8.22 -12.00 -1.14
CA SER A 109 -7.51 -13.06 -1.86
C SER A 109 -8.23 -13.51 -3.13
N TYR A 110 -9.56 -13.60 -3.10
CA TYR A 110 -10.37 -13.91 -4.26
C TYR A 110 -10.19 -12.84 -5.35
N MET A 111 -10.36 -11.56 -5.01
CA MET A 111 -10.26 -10.48 -5.99
C MET A 111 -8.84 -10.28 -6.53
N ALA A 112 -7.81 -10.51 -5.71
CA ALA A 112 -6.43 -10.52 -6.19
C ALA A 112 -6.22 -11.62 -7.25
N GLY A 113 -6.68 -12.83 -6.97
CA GLY A 113 -6.62 -13.93 -7.94
C GLY A 113 -7.46 -13.67 -9.19
N ARG A 114 -8.65 -13.09 -9.03
CA ARG A 114 -9.48 -12.68 -10.16
C ARG A 114 -8.79 -11.65 -11.03
N TYR A 115 -8.15 -10.64 -10.43
CA TYR A 115 -7.40 -9.65 -11.21
C TYR A 115 -6.29 -10.29 -12.04
N LYS A 116 -5.53 -11.22 -11.46
CA LYS A 116 -4.51 -11.98 -12.21
C LYS A 116 -5.08 -12.71 -13.41
N GLN A 117 -6.23 -13.38 -13.26
CA GLN A 117 -6.90 -14.04 -14.38
C GLN A 117 -7.46 -13.05 -15.41
N LEU A 118 -8.07 -11.95 -14.93
CA LEU A 118 -8.67 -10.93 -15.79
C LEU A 118 -7.64 -10.15 -16.61
N THR A 119 -6.41 -10.03 -16.12
CA THR A 119 -5.29 -9.34 -16.80
C THR A 119 -4.40 -10.26 -17.61
N ASP A 120 -4.72 -11.55 -17.68
CA ASP A 120 -4.06 -12.47 -18.60
C ASP A 120 -4.23 -11.97 -20.03
N PRO A 121 -3.15 -11.88 -20.84
CA PRO A 121 -3.20 -11.36 -22.21
C PRO A 121 -4.23 -12.06 -23.10
N ASP A 122 -4.39 -13.37 -22.97
CA ASP A 122 -5.35 -14.11 -23.75
C ASP A 122 -6.80 -13.79 -23.32
N VAL A 123 -7.03 -13.60 -22.02
CA VAL A 123 -8.35 -13.18 -21.52
C VAL A 123 -8.67 -11.77 -21.99
N LEU A 124 -7.74 -10.82 -21.87
CA LEU A 124 -7.93 -9.43 -22.30
C LEU A 124 -8.23 -9.32 -23.79
N LYS A 125 -7.59 -10.14 -24.61
CA LYS A 125 -7.83 -10.18 -26.06
C LYS A 125 -9.30 -10.49 -26.41
N TYR A 126 -9.94 -11.40 -25.68
CA TYR A 126 -11.31 -11.84 -25.96
C TYR A 126 -12.37 -11.20 -25.07
N ARG A 127 -11.96 -10.59 -23.92
CA ARG A 127 -12.83 -9.97 -22.94
C ARG A 127 -12.25 -8.63 -22.45
N PRO A 128 -12.20 -7.63 -23.35
CA PRO A 128 -11.54 -6.35 -23.08
C PRO A 128 -12.38 -5.39 -22.23
N TYR A 129 -13.57 -5.79 -21.79
CA TYR A 129 -14.47 -4.96 -20.99
C TYR A 129 -14.72 -5.60 -19.62
N TRP A 130 -14.78 -4.78 -18.59
CA TRP A 130 -15.10 -5.21 -17.22
C TRP A 130 -16.36 -4.53 -16.75
N LYS A 131 -17.29 -5.35 -16.24
CA LYS A 131 -18.54 -4.90 -15.64
C LYS A 131 -18.43 -4.96 -14.12
N TYR A 132 -18.75 -3.85 -13.45
CA TYR A 132 -18.88 -3.82 -12.00
C TYR A 132 -20.18 -4.51 -11.57
N VAL A 133 -20.07 -5.44 -10.64
CA VAL A 133 -21.21 -6.22 -10.13
C VAL A 133 -21.38 -5.96 -8.64
N HIS A 134 -22.51 -5.37 -8.26
CA HIS A 134 -22.85 -5.16 -6.87
C HIS A 134 -23.20 -6.48 -6.17
N SER A 135 -22.81 -6.61 -4.90
CA SER A 135 -22.97 -7.85 -4.11
C SER A 135 -24.39 -8.27 -3.77
N GLY A 136 -25.38 -7.43 -4.03
CA GLY A 136 -26.77 -7.67 -3.56
C GLY A 136 -26.96 -7.54 -2.05
N ALA A 137 -26.06 -6.85 -1.34
CA ALA A 137 -26.14 -6.67 0.11
C ALA A 137 -27.46 -6.00 0.52
N LEU A 138 -28.03 -6.45 1.64
CA LEU A 138 -29.31 -5.92 2.17
C LEU A 138 -29.22 -4.42 2.50
N HIS A 139 -28.06 -3.96 2.97
CA HIS A 139 -27.77 -2.55 3.24
C HIS A 139 -26.61 -2.08 2.34
N PRO A 140 -26.88 -1.73 1.07
CA PRO A 140 -25.86 -1.40 0.11
C PRO A 140 -25.28 -0.01 0.36
N ARG A 141 -23.97 0.15 0.10
CA ARG A 141 -23.40 1.48 -0.09
C ARG A 141 -23.97 2.08 -1.38
N LYS A 142 -24.58 3.28 -1.27
CA LYS A 142 -25.29 3.90 -2.40
C LYS A 142 -24.46 4.01 -3.67
N LEU A 143 -23.18 4.42 -3.55
CA LEU A 143 -22.28 4.54 -4.70
C LEU A 143 -21.92 3.17 -5.29
N HIS A 144 -21.68 2.13 -4.47
CA HIS A 144 -21.44 0.79 -5.00
C HIS A 144 -22.66 0.25 -5.75
N LEU A 145 -23.86 0.55 -5.27
CA LEU A 145 -25.10 0.18 -5.94
C LEU A 145 -25.28 0.94 -7.27
N SER A 146 -24.93 2.23 -7.33
CA SER A 146 -24.99 3.01 -8.58
C SER A 146 -23.98 2.57 -9.62
N TRP A 147 -22.89 1.93 -9.22
CA TRP A 147 -21.92 1.34 -10.15
C TRP A 147 -22.35 -0.03 -10.69
N ASN A 148 -23.42 -0.61 -10.16
CA ASN A 148 -23.86 -1.94 -10.63
C ASN A 148 -24.25 -1.89 -12.11
N GLY A 149 -23.63 -2.76 -12.91
CA GLY A 149 -23.83 -2.79 -14.36
C GLY A 149 -22.96 -1.81 -15.17
N LEU A 150 -22.17 -0.96 -14.50
CA LEU A 150 -21.19 -0.10 -15.16
C LEU A 150 -20.15 -0.97 -15.89
N VAL A 151 -19.95 -0.70 -17.17
CA VAL A 151 -18.97 -1.41 -18.01
C VAL A 151 -17.90 -0.44 -18.47
N LEU A 152 -16.66 -0.68 -18.11
CA LEU A 152 -15.50 0.10 -18.55
C LEU A 152 -14.54 -0.78 -19.35
N ALA A 153 -13.65 -0.17 -20.12
CA ALA A 153 -12.53 -0.89 -20.70
C ALA A 153 -11.68 -1.51 -19.57
N ALA A 154 -11.15 -2.70 -19.78
CA ALA A 154 -10.27 -3.36 -18.81
C ALA A 154 -9.03 -2.51 -18.44
N THR A 155 -8.61 -1.63 -19.37
CA THR A 155 -7.48 -0.73 -19.23
C THR A 155 -7.84 0.63 -18.61
N ASP A 156 -9.12 0.86 -18.27
CA ASP A 156 -9.56 2.12 -17.73
C ASP A 156 -8.86 2.41 -16.37
N PRO A 157 -8.26 3.60 -16.20
CA PRO A 157 -7.53 3.95 -14.97
C PRO A 157 -8.41 3.99 -13.71
N ALA A 158 -9.73 4.10 -13.84
CA ALA A 158 -10.65 4.03 -12.70
C ALA A 158 -10.51 2.72 -11.92
N TRP A 159 -10.14 1.63 -12.58
CA TRP A 159 -9.93 0.33 -11.91
C TRP A 159 -8.78 0.31 -10.92
N ARG A 160 -7.86 1.26 -10.97
CA ARG A 160 -6.80 1.39 -9.95
C ARG A 160 -7.35 1.74 -8.57
N ILE A 161 -8.54 2.33 -8.53
CA ILE A 161 -9.17 2.82 -7.30
C ILE A 161 -10.45 2.06 -6.98
N MET A 162 -11.31 1.81 -7.99
CA MET A 162 -12.62 1.23 -7.78
C MET A 162 -12.71 -0.28 -8.00
N PHE A 163 -11.61 -0.97 -8.34
CA PHE A 163 -11.60 -2.43 -8.41
C PHE A 163 -11.86 -3.03 -7.02
N PRO A 164 -12.91 -3.86 -6.84
CA PRO A 164 -13.28 -4.37 -5.51
C PRO A 164 -12.18 -5.24 -4.86
N PRO A 165 -12.16 -5.29 -3.49
CA PRO A 165 -13.08 -4.69 -2.56
C PRO A 165 -12.76 -3.22 -2.28
N ASN A 166 -13.81 -2.38 -2.23
CA ASN A 166 -13.70 -0.94 -2.04
C ASN A 166 -13.93 -0.52 -0.58
N GLY A 167 -13.88 -1.44 0.36
CA GLY A 167 -14.09 -1.19 1.77
C GLY A 167 -14.31 -2.46 2.59
N TRP A 168 -14.44 -2.28 3.90
CA TRP A 168 -14.71 -3.35 4.84
C TRP A 168 -16.06 -4.02 4.55
N GLY A 169 -16.02 -5.35 4.38
CA GLY A 169 -17.22 -6.13 4.06
C GLY A 169 -17.77 -5.90 2.64
N CYS A 170 -17.02 -5.26 1.76
CA CYS A 170 -17.42 -5.12 0.36
C CYS A 170 -17.40 -6.48 -0.34
N GLY A 171 -18.57 -6.87 -0.90
CA GLY A 171 -18.76 -8.11 -1.63
C GLY A 171 -18.90 -7.93 -3.15
N CYS A 172 -18.69 -6.72 -3.66
CA CYS A 172 -18.80 -6.40 -5.09
C CYS A 172 -17.77 -7.17 -5.93
N ASP A 173 -18.07 -7.40 -7.20
CA ASP A 173 -17.26 -8.23 -8.09
C ASP A 173 -17.02 -7.57 -9.45
N ILE A 174 -16.21 -8.20 -10.28
CA ILE A 174 -15.95 -7.81 -11.67
C ILE A 174 -16.27 -8.99 -12.58
N GLU A 175 -17.05 -8.74 -13.62
CA GLU A 175 -17.33 -9.67 -14.70
C GLU A 175 -16.64 -9.21 -15.98
N ALA A 176 -15.81 -10.08 -16.58
CA ALA A 176 -15.20 -9.79 -17.87
C ALA A 176 -16.13 -10.08 -19.03
N LEU A 177 -16.32 -9.12 -19.92
CA LEU A 177 -17.22 -9.20 -21.05
C LEU A 177 -16.46 -9.16 -22.38
N SER A 178 -16.91 -9.99 -23.32
CA SER A 178 -16.55 -9.86 -24.72
C SER A 178 -17.36 -8.74 -25.39
N GLU A 179 -16.94 -8.29 -26.57
CA GLU A 179 -17.68 -7.32 -27.36
C GLU A 179 -19.12 -7.79 -27.67
N ARG A 180 -19.29 -9.08 -27.96
CA ARG A 180 -20.63 -9.67 -28.15
C ARG A 180 -21.50 -9.52 -26.90
N GLN A 181 -20.94 -9.76 -25.73
CA GLN A 181 -21.67 -9.61 -24.46
C GLN A 181 -21.99 -8.16 -24.15
N LEU A 182 -21.07 -7.22 -24.48
CA LEU A 182 -21.32 -5.79 -24.37
C LEU A 182 -22.52 -5.38 -25.23
N LYS A 183 -22.53 -5.78 -26.50
CA LYS A 183 -23.67 -5.53 -27.42
C LYS A 183 -24.97 -6.15 -26.92
N ALA A 184 -24.91 -7.33 -26.32
CA ALA A 184 -26.09 -7.98 -25.73
C ALA A 184 -26.70 -7.23 -24.55
N LEU A 185 -25.89 -6.36 -23.88
CA LEU A 185 -26.37 -5.42 -22.86
C LEU A 185 -26.95 -4.12 -23.46
N GLY A 186 -27.05 -4.00 -24.79
CA GLY A 186 -27.50 -2.80 -25.48
C GLY A 186 -26.49 -1.66 -25.50
N LYS A 187 -25.20 -1.97 -25.39
CA LYS A 187 -24.11 -0.97 -25.36
C LYS A 187 -23.26 -1.08 -26.63
N ASP A 188 -23.02 0.07 -27.26
CA ASP A 188 -22.14 0.18 -28.43
C ASP A 188 -20.66 0.37 -28.08
N GLY A 189 -20.36 0.66 -26.82
CA GLY A 189 -19.02 0.87 -26.27
C GLY A 189 -19.03 0.85 -24.74
N PRO A 190 -17.86 1.00 -24.09
CA PRO A 190 -17.78 1.12 -22.64
C PRO A 190 -18.48 2.41 -22.16
N ASP A 191 -18.98 2.36 -20.95
CA ASP A 191 -19.54 3.54 -20.28
C ASP A 191 -18.41 4.53 -19.92
N GLN A 192 -18.80 5.72 -19.53
CA GLN A 192 -17.87 6.69 -18.94
C GLN A 192 -17.62 6.33 -17.48
N ALA A 193 -16.34 6.40 -17.05
CA ALA A 193 -15.97 6.18 -15.66
C ALA A 193 -16.70 7.20 -14.73
N PRO A 194 -17.10 6.77 -13.52
CA PRO A 194 -17.69 7.67 -12.57
C PRO A 194 -16.70 8.75 -12.12
N ASP A 195 -17.21 9.85 -11.60
CA ASP A 195 -16.35 10.89 -11.02
C ASP A 195 -15.69 10.38 -9.72
N LEU A 196 -14.43 10.00 -9.85
CA LEU A 196 -13.57 9.57 -8.76
C LEU A 196 -12.58 10.65 -8.34
N ARG A 197 -12.89 11.93 -8.57
CA ARG A 197 -11.99 13.02 -8.16
C ARG A 197 -11.68 12.92 -6.66
N ALA A 198 -10.39 12.90 -6.38
CA ALA A 198 -9.91 12.88 -5.01
C ALA A 198 -10.31 14.15 -4.27
N TYR A 199 -10.68 14.02 -3.03
CA TYR A 199 -10.91 15.13 -2.12
C TYR A 199 -10.08 14.97 -0.86
N GLN A 200 -9.82 16.09 -0.18
CA GLN A 200 -9.09 16.08 1.08
C GLN A 200 -10.07 15.94 2.23
N ASP A 201 -9.74 15.03 3.12
CA ASP A 201 -10.46 14.79 4.38
C ASP A 201 -9.44 14.78 5.53
N THR A 202 -9.90 14.77 6.75
CA THR A 202 -9.06 14.65 7.93
C THR A 202 -9.24 13.27 8.54
N ASP A 203 -8.14 12.56 8.80
CA ASP A 203 -8.20 11.32 9.56
C ASP A 203 -8.68 11.65 10.99
N PRO A 204 -9.87 11.19 11.42
CA PRO A 204 -10.46 11.60 12.69
C PRO A 204 -9.65 11.15 13.91
N ARG A 205 -8.72 10.22 13.72
CA ARG A 205 -7.88 9.69 14.78
C ARG A 205 -6.55 10.43 14.92
N THR A 206 -5.92 10.76 13.78
CA THR A 206 -4.58 11.39 13.79
C THR A 206 -4.63 12.89 13.59
N GLY A 207 -5.76 13.43 13.13
CA GLY A 207 -5.88 14.82 12.70
C GLY A 207 -5.12 15.13 11.41
N GLU A 208 -4.50 14.14 10.78
CA GLU A 208 -3.71 14.32 9.56
C GLU A 208 -4.63 14.39 8.32
N PRO A 209 -4.27 15.21 7.32
CA PRO A 209 -4.96 15.20 6.03
C PRO A 209 -4.81 13.85 5.33
N GLU A 210 -5.90 13.39 4.75
CA GLU A 210 -5.97 12.14 4.01
C GLU A 210 -6.68 12.37 2.68
N THR A 211 -6.10 11.87 1.59
CA THR A 211 -6.75 11.86 0.29
C THR A 211 -7.81 10.76 0.24
N ARG A 212 -9.04 11.15 -0.11
CA ARG A 212 -10.20 10.27 -0.19
C ARG A 212 -10.79 10.23 -1.59
N TYR A 213 -11.54 9.18 -1.88
CA TYR A 213 -12.25 9.00 -3.14
C TYR A 213 -13.72 8.67 -2.88
N PRO A 214 -14.65 9.17 -3.72
CA PRO A 214 -16.08 8.84 -3.58
C PRO A 214 -16.31 7.32 -3.61
N GLY A 215 -17.08 6.81 -2.66
CA GLY A 215 -17.43 5.40 -2.59
C GLY A 215 -16.33 4.45 -2.08
N ILE A 216 -15.16 4.95 -1.73
CA ILE A 216 -14.03 4.13 -1.26
C ILE A 216 -13.81 4.37 0.24
N ASP A 217 -13.83 3.29 1.03
CA ASP A 217 -13.58 3.37 2.47
C ASP A 217 -12.12 3.80 2.75
N ARG A 218 -11.88 4.34 3.94
CA ARG A 218 -10.52 4.70 4.38
C ARG A 218 -9.59 3.49 4.29
N GLY A 219 -8.42 3.70 3.68
CA GLY A 219 -7.41 2.67 3.51
C GLY A 219 -7.66 1.67 2.37
N TRP A 220 -8.72 1.87 1.55
CA TRP A 220 -9.09 0.95 0.45
C TRP A 220 -8.91 1.52 -0.96
N ALA A 221 -8.33 2.72 -1.10
CA ALA A 221 -8.09 3.35 -2.39
C ALA A 221 -6.90 2.70 -3.11
N TYR A 222 -7.01 1.43 -3.48
CA TYR A 222 -6.01 0.67 -4.23
C TYR A 222 -6.65 -0.56 -4.87
N ASN A 223 -6.07 -1.04 -5.95
CA ASN A 223 -6.45 -2.30 -6.57
C ASN A 223 -5.59 -3.43 -5.99
N VAL A 224 -6.23 -4.36 -5.27
CA VAL A 224 -5.53 -5.43 -4.57
C VAL A 224 -4.73 -6.35 -5.49
N GLY A 225 -5.25 -6.61 -6.69
CA GLY A 225 -4.57 -7.47 -7.66
C GLY A 225 -3.46 -6.76 -8.41
N GLU A 226 -3.67 -5.50 -8.81
CA GLU A 226 -2.66 -4.68 -9.46
C GLU A 226 -1.45 -4.50 -8.53
N GLU A 227 -1.69 -4.15 -7.27
CA GLU A 227 -0.64 -4.01 -6.27
C GLU A 227 0.10 -5.33 -6.00
N TRP A 228 -0.59 -6.45 -6.08
CA TRP A 228 0.04 -7.76 -5.95
C TRP A 228 0.94 -8.09 -7.14
N LEU A 229 0.44 -7.93 -8.37
CA LEU A 229 1.17 -8.32 -9.59
C LEU A 229 2.30 -7.35 -9.94
N ASN A 230 2.15 -6.06 -9.61
CA ASN A 230 3.16 -5.04 -9.95
C ASN A 230 4.37 -5.04 -9.00
N GLY A 231 4.59 -6.15 -8.28
CA GLY A 231 5.82 -6.33 -7.53
C GLY A 231 5.95 -5.45 -6.30
N VAL A 232 4.81 -5.03 -5.73
CA VAL A 232 4.82 -4.48 -4.38
C VAL A 232 5.39 -5.51 -3.41
N VAL A 233 5.49 -6.81 -3.78
CA VAL A 233 6.31 -7.82 -3.09
C VAL A 233 7.35 -8.37 -4.06
N PRO A 234 8.61 -7.88 -4.05
CA PRO A 234 9.69 -8.59 -4.70
C PRO A 234 9.73 -10.04 -4.20
N PRO A 235 10.18 -10.99 -5.03
CA PRO A 235 10.33 -12.40 -4.64
C PRO A 235 11.11 -12.60 -3.33
N GLU A 236 12.00 -11.66 -3.01
CA GLU A 236 12.79 -11.66 -1.77
C GLU A 236 11.93 -11.43 -0.52
N LEU A 237 10.77 -10.77 -0.66
CA LEU A 237 9.79 -10.61 0.42
C LEU A 237 8.79 -11.75 0.53
N HIS A 238 8.84 -12.75 -0.35
CA HIS A 238 8.14 -14.02 -0.12
C HIS A 238 8.76 -14.81 1.05
N LYS A 239 9.98 -14.47 1.43
CA LYS A 239 10.51 -14.84 2.75
C LYS A 239 9.82 -13.98 3.79
N PRO A 240 9.36 -14.54 4.92
CA PRO A 240 8.82 -13.74 6.00
C PRO A 240 9.77 -12.60 6.31
N LEU A 241 9.29 -11.35 6.29
CA LEU A 241 10.05 -10.29 6.93
C LEU A 241 10.33 -10.76 8.36
N PRO A 242 11.55 -10.62 8.86
CA PRO A 242 11.83 -10.95 10.23
C PRO A 242 10.82 -10.22 11.12
N PRO A 243 10.40 -10.82 12.25
CA PRO A 243 9.50 -10.17 13.18
C PRO A 243 10.03 -8.77 13.50
N PHE A 244 9.12 -7.82 13.72
CA PHE A 244 9.52 -6.47 14.07
C PHE A 244 10.46 -6.52 15.27
N ASP A 245 11.74 -6.36 15.01
CA ASP A 245 12.76 -6.15 16.03
C ASP A 245 13.22 -4.68 15.95
N PRO A 246 12.93 -3.84 16.97
CA PRO A 246 13.43 -2.48 17.00
C PRO A 246 14.97 -2.43 17.01
N ALA A 247 15.62 -3.53 17.33
CA ALA A 247 17.08 -3.69 17.33
C ALA A 247 17.62 -4.27 16.03
N THR A 248 16.81 -4.41 14.95
CA THR A 248 17.29 -4.94 13.65
C THR A 248 18.54 -4.20 13.21
N LYS A 249 19.65 -4.95 13.15
CA LYS A 249 20.93 -4.44 12.68
C LYS A 249 21.04 -4.65 11.18
N PRO A 250 21.78 -3.77 10.47
CA PRO A 250 22.12 -4.03 9.07
C PRO A 250 22.87 -5.36 8.93
N ASP A 251 22.60 -6.07 7.83
CA ASP A 251 23.38 -7.26 7.48
C ASP A 251 24.88 -6.87 7.34
N PRO A 252 25.79 -7.54 8.05
CA PRO A 252 27.22 -7.27 7.93
C PRO A 252 27.80 -7.58 6.53
N ASN A 253 27.13 -8.46 5.77
CA ASN A 253 27.56 -8.92 4.46
C ASN A 253 26.94 -8.12 3.29
N LEU A 254 26.34 -6.95 3.58
CA LEU A 254 25.81 -6.11 2.50
C LEU A 254 26.90 -5.71 1.50
N PRO A 255 26.63 -5.85 0.20
CA PRO A 255 27.55 -5.39 -0.82
C PRO A 255 27.80 -3.88 -0.70
N PRO A 256 28.94 -3.36 -1.14
CA PRO A 256 29.20 -1.91 -1.16
C PRO A 256 28.10 -1.18 -1.94
N LEU A 257 27.83 0.07 -1.60
CA LEU A 257 26.94 0.92 -2.40
C LEU A 257 27.51 1.08 -3.81
N PRO A 258 26.63 1.34 -4.82
CA PRO A 258 27.08 1.77 -6.13
C PRO A 258 27.99 2.99 -6.04
N VAL A 259 28.80 3.18 -7.08
CA VAL A 259 29.69 4.36 -7.17
C VAL A 259 28.84 5.63 -7.15
N ALA A 260 29.29 6.63 -6.38
CA ALA A 260 28.59 7.89 -6.26
C ALA A 260 28.43 8.58 -7.62
N THR A 261 27.21 9.05 -7.91
CA THR A 261 26.89 9.72 -9.18
C THR A 261 27.42 11.16 -9.17
N PRO A 262 28.25 11.58 -10.14
CA PRO A 262 28.64 12.98 -10.27
C PRO A 262 27.42 13.88 -10.48
N VAL A 263 27.42 15.03 -9.80
CA VAL A 263 26.32 16.01 -9.85
C VAL A 263 26.74 17.19 -10.73
N PRO A 264 26.06 17.45 -11.84
CA PRO A 264 26.26 18.70 -12.59
C PRO A 264 25.85 19.91 -11.73
N ALA A 265 26.57 21.02 -11.85
CA ALA A 265 26.34 22.22 -11.03
C ALA A 265 24.89 22.76 -11.14
N GLU A 266 24.27 22.64 -12.31
CA GLU A 266 22.87 23.04 -12.58
C GLU A 266 21.83 22.21 -11.83
N ARG A 267 22.19 21.07 -11.27
CA ARG A 267 21.31 20.25 -10.39
C ARG A 267 21.32 20.76 -8.95
N LEU A 268 22.14 21.74 -8.62
CA LEU A 268 22.13 22.39 -7.32
C LEU A 268 21.35 23.69 -7.40
N LEU A 269 20.35 23.83 -6.53
CA LEU A 269 19.55 25.06 -6.47
C LEU A 269 20.31 26.15 -5.72
N PRO A 270 20.06 27.43 -6.03
CA PRO A 270 20.61 28.55 -5.28
C PRO A 270 20.23 28.45 -3.80
N ALA A 271 21.14 28.85 -2.92
CA ALA A 271 20.83 29.02 -1.50
C ALA A 271 19.92 30.26 -1.30
N GLY A 272 19.10 30.24 -0.25
CA GLY A 272 18.26 31.39 0.12
C GLY A 272 16.93 31.50 -0.60
N LEU A 273 16.52 30.49 -1.38
CA LEU A 273 15.15 30.41 -1.89
C LEU A 273 14.16 30.11 -0.75
N SER A 274 12.89 30.45 -0.95
CA SER A 274 11.84 30.11 0.01
C SER A 274 11.61 28.59 0.06
N ASP A 275 11.04 28.10 1.15
CA ASP A 275 10.67 26.70 1.30
C ASP A 275 9.67 26.25 0.22
N ASP A 276 8.75 27.14 -0.16
CA ASP A 276 7.77 26.87 -1.22
C ASP A 276 8.43 26.77 -2.59
N ASP A 277 9.44 27.61 -2.88
CA ASP A 277 10.22 27.51 -4.11
C ASP A 277 10.99 26.19 -4.20
N TYR A 278 11.62 25.77 -3.09
CA TYR A 278 12.31 24.51 -3.05
C TYR A 278 11.35 23.32 -3.24
N ALA A 279 10.21 23.33 -2.56
CA ALA A 279 9.18 22.31 -2.71
C ALA A 279 8.60 22.30 -4.14
N GLY A 280 8.29 23.45 -4.70
CA GLY A 280 7.77 23.58 -6.06
C GLY A 280 8.74 23.04 -7.12
N ARG A 281 10.04 23.34 -7.00
CA ARG A 281 11.06 22.81 -7.93
C ARG A 281 11.20 21.29 -7.82
N PHE A 282 11.12 20.74 -6.62
CA PHE A 282 11.06 19.28 -6.44
C PHE A 282 9.83 18.67 -7.13
N LEU A 283 8.64 19.23 -6.94
CA LEU A 283 7.40 18.71 -7.50
C LEU A 283 7.37 18.80 -9.02
N LYS A 284 7.97 19.85 -9.57
CA LYS A 284 8.08 20.03 -11.02
C LYS A 284 8.86 18.89 -11.70
N GLU A 285 9.83 18.28 -11.03
CA GLU A 285 10.55 17.09 -11.54
C GLU A 285 9.63 15.89 -11.80
N PHE A 286 8.44 15.90 -11.21
CA PHE A 286 7.40 14.87 -11.36
C PHE A 286 6.18 15.37 -12.17
N GLY A 287 6.28 16.56 -12.78
CA GLY A 287 5.18 17.17 -13.52
C GLY A 287 4.01 17.61 -12.66
N ILE A 288 4.26 17.94 -11.38
CA ILE A 288 3.23 18.35 -10.43
C ILE A 288 3.29 19.86 -10.26
N GLU A 289 2.17 20.54 -10.55
CA GLU A 289 2.02 21.99 -10.37
C GLU A 289 1.83 22.34 -8.86
N PRO A 290 2.11 23.61 -8.47
CA PRO A 290 1.88 24.08 -7.09
C PRO A 290 0.46 23.82 -6.61
N GLY A 291 0.33 23.34 -5.39
CA GLY A 291 -0.94 22.91 -4.78
C GLY A 291 -1.49 21.58 -5.30
N GLY A 292 -0.85 20.99 -6.31
CA GLY A 292 -1.20 19.71 -6.89
C GLY A 292 -0.64 18.51 -6.12
N TYR A 293 -1.06 17.34 -6.56
CA TYR A 293 -0.49 16.07 -6.14
C TYR A 293 -0.32 15.16 -7.36
N GLY A 294 0.59 14.21 -7.25
CA GLY A 294 0.86 13.26 -8.30
C GLY A 294 1.29 11.92 -7.76
N TYR A 295 1.40 10.97 -8.67
CA TYR A 295 1.87 9.63 -8.38
C TYR A 295 3.11 9.35 -9.21
N PHE A 296 4.07 8.71 -8.57
CA PHE A 296 5.27 8.24 -9.23
C PHE A 296 5.44 6.75 -8.98
N ARG A 297 5.75 5.99 -10.02
CA ARG A 297 6.08 4.57 -9.88
C ARG A 297 7.58 4.42 -9.75
N ASP A 298 8.04 3.96 -8.62
CA ASP A 298 9.45 3.81 -8.32
C ASP A 298 10.09 2.61 -9.02
N ALA A 299 11.42 2.49 -8.94
CA ALA A 299 12.18 1.41 -9.57
C ALA A 299 11.86 0.00 -9.02
N SER A 300 11.20 -0.11 -7.86
CA SER A 300 10.67 -1.37 -7.33
C SER A 300 9.25 -1.67 -7.80
N GLY A 301 8.65 -0.81 -8.65
CA GLY A 301 7.26 -0.90 -9.10
C GLY A 301 6.24 -0.33 -8.11
N GLY A 302 6.68 0.19 -6.98
CA GLY A 302 5.80 0.79 -5.97
C GLY A 302 5.31 2.19 -6.34
N ILE A 303 4.09 2.52 -5.90
CA ILE A 303 3.51 3.85 -6.10
C ILE A 303 3.89 4.75 -4.94
N VAL A 304 4.36 5.95 -5.29
CA VAL A 304 4.74 7.03 -4.39
C VAL A 304 3.81 8.21 -4.65
N THR A 305 3.12 8.70 -3.63
CA THR A 305 2.30 9.92 -3.73
C THR A 305 3.14 11.12 -3.36
N LEU A 306 3.14 12.14 -4.20
CA LEU A 306 3.93 13.36 -4.08
C LEU A 306 3.02 14.58 -4.02
N SER A 307 3.28 15.51 -3.09
CA SER A 307 2.61 16.81 -2.97
C SER A 307 3.44 17.74 -2.08
N GLU A 308 3.10 19.01 -2.00
CA GLU A 308 3.74 19.98 -1.08
C GLU A 308 3.73 19.53 0.39
N ARG A 309 2.74 18.72 0.75
CA ARG A 309 2.58 18.19 2.11
C ARG A 309 3.75 17.34 2.59
N LEU A 310 4.60 16.87 1.68
CA LEU A 310 5.86 16.18 1.99
C LEU A 310 6.78 17.02 2.87
N PHE A 311 6.71 18.33 2.70
CA PHE A 311 7.62 19.27 3.32
C PHE A 311 7.02 20.00 4.52
N LEU A 312 5.75 19.74 4.85
CA LEU A 312 5.11 20.37 6.00
C LEU A 312 5.51 19.70 7.32
N THR A 313 5.75 20.50 8.33
CA THR A 313 5.85 20.08 9.74
C THR A 313 4.52 20.27 10.43
N ARG A 314 4.18 19.39 11.36
CA ARG A 314 2.92 19.43 12.12
C ARG A 314 3.20 19.19 13.59
N ASP A 315 2.42 19.80 14.44
CA ASP A 315 2.41 19.54 15.88
C ASP A 315 1.63 18.25 16.24
N GLN A 316 1.51 18.00 17.53
CA GLN A 316 0.76 16.82 18.02
C GLN A 316 -0.75 16.89 17.73
N SER A 317 -1.30 18.08 17.49
CA SER A 317 -2.69 18.29 17.11
C SER A 317 -2.93 18.09 15.61
N GLY A 318 -1.86 17.97 14.80
CA GLY A 318 -1.91 17.90 13.36
C GLY A 318 -1.91 19.26 12.66
N ALA A 319 -1.85 20.38 13.41
CA ALA A 319 -1.75 21.72 12.84
C ALA A 319 -0.40 21.93 12.14
N VAL A 320 -0.41 22.60 10.99
CA VAL A 320 0.82 22.93 10.25
C VAL A 320 1.60 23.97 11.05
N THR A 321 2.84 23.64 11.42
CA THR A 321 3.74 24.50 12.20
C THR A 321 4.86 25.11 11.36
N GLY A 322 4.98 24.73 10.09
CA GLY A 322 5.99 25.26 9.19
C GLY A 322 6.34 24.29 8.07
N SER A 323 7.43 24.59 7.40
CA SER A 323 8.02 23.74 6.38
C SER A 323 9.37 23.18 6.81
N LYS A 324 9.73 22.05 6.23
CA LYS A 324 11.04 21.41 6.40
C LYS A 324 11.79 21.31 5.05
N ALA A 325 11.35 22.01 4.01
CA ALA A 325 12.01 21.94 2.71
C ALA A 325 13.48 22.37 2.80
N ASN A 326 13.75 23.49 3.46
CA ASN A 326 15.12 23.95 3.69
C ASN A 326 15.69 23.64 5.09
N LYS A 327 15.07 22.75 5.84
CA LYS A 327 15.57 22.41 7.17
C LYS A 327 17.00 21.86 7.11
N PHE A 328 17.93 22.43 7.89
CA PHE A 328 19.36 22.12 7.87
C PHE A 328 20.05 22.47 6.54
N ASP A 329 19.65 23.58 5.90
CA ASP A 329 20.24 24.11 4.66
C ASP A 329 20.27 23.11 3.49
N ARG A 330 19.29 22.21 3.43
CA ARG A 330 19.22 21.18 2.41
C ARG A 330 18.47 21.62 1.14
N GLY A 331 17.88 22.82 1.15
CA GLY A 331 17.16 23.36 -0.01
C GLY A 331 17.92 23.25 -1.33
N PRO A 332 19.23 23.58 -1.39
CA PRO A 332 20.04 23.40 -2.59
C PRO A 332 20.04 21.98 -3.18
N TYR A 333 19.79 20.96 -2.39
CA TYR A 333 19.81 19.55 -2.80
C TYR A 333 18.43 18.98 -3.16
N MET A 334 17.41 19.83 -3.31
CA MET A 334 16.05 19.34 -3.55
C MET A 334 15.87 18.61 -4.88
N LEU A 335 16.61 18.97 -5.92
CA LEU A 335 16.60 18.24 -7.19
C LEU A 335 17.28 16.88 -7.04
N LEU A 336 18.32 16.77 -6.22
CA LEU A 336 18.98 15.49 -5.93
C LEU A 336 18.07 14.56 -5.12
N LEU A 337 17.19 15.13 -4.30
CA LEU A 337 16.15 14.37 -3.63
C LEU A 337 15.15 13.78 -4.64
N ALA A 338 14.73 14.55 -5.63
CA ALA A 338 13.88 14.04 -6.71
C ALA A 338 14.59 12.94 -7.51
N ASP A 339 15.86 13.14 -7.84
CA ASP A 339 16.69 12.14 -8.51
C ASP A 339 16.82 10.85 -7.68
N THR A 340 16.91 10.96 -6.35
CA THR A 340 16.98 9.80 -5.45
C THR A 340 15.71 8.95 -5.50
N ILE A 341 14.54 9.57 -5.70
CA ILE A 341 13.28 8.85 -5.83
C ILE A 341 13.13 8.23 -7.22
N ARG A 342 13.54 8.98 -8.26
CA ARG A 342 13.38 8.57 -9.66
C ARG A 342 14.34 7.47 -10.08
N ASP A 343 15.57 7.53 -9.56
CA ASP A 343 16.67 6.64 -9.93
C ASP A 343 17.56 6.34 -8.71
N PRO A 344 17.04 5.59 -7.73
CA PRO A 344 17.77 5.26 -6.49
C PRO A 344 18.93 4.28 -6.74
N ASP A 345 19.94 4.33 -5.88
CA ASP A 345 20.94 3.25 -5.80
C ASP A 345 20.32 2.00 -5.18
N GLU A 346 19.54 2.20 -4.12
CA GLU A 346 18.82 1.12 -3.43
C GLU A 346 17.47 1.61 -2.90
N ILE A 347 16.49 0.70 -2.87
CA ILE A 347 15.23 0.88 -2.15
C ILE A 347 15.12 -0.22 -1.10
N TRP A 348 14.85 0.19 0.13
CA TRP A 348 14.68 -0.71 1.27
C TRP A 348 13.29 -0.58 1.86
N ALA A 349 12.69 -1.69 2.28
CA ALA A 349 11.48 -1.71 3.08
C ALA A 349 11.79 -2.21 4.48
N ASP A 350 11.35 -1.48 5.49
CA ASP A 350 11.52 -1.82 6.90
C ASP A 350 10.26 -1.45 7.68
N TRP A 351 10.09 -2.09 8.83
CA TRP A 351 9.03 -1.76 9.76
C TRP A 351 9.49 -0.69 10.74
N ALA A 352 8.68 0.34 10.92
CA ALA A 352 8.93 1.37 11.91
C ALA A 352 7.80 1.42 12.94
N ARG A 353 8.16 1.48 14.21
CA ARG A 353 7.21 1.79 15.27
C ARG A 353 7.00 3.30 15.32
N VAL A 354 5.75 3.72 15.24
CA VAL A 354 5.32 5.10 15.43
C VAL A 354 4.28 5.14 16.53
N ALA A 355 3.94 6.32 17.03
CA ALA A 355 3.01 6.48 18.15
C ALA A 355 1.67 5.74 17.95
N SER A 356 1.23 5.58 16.72
CA SER A 356 -0.03 4.93 16.34
C SER A 356 0.08 3.45 15.99
N GLY A 357 1.25 2.82 16.11
CA GLY A 357 1.42 1.42 15.76
C GLY A 357 2.69 1.13 14.96
N VAL A 358 2.67 0.06 14.19
CA VAL A 358 3.76 -0.32 13.29
C VAL A 358 3.38 0.04 11.86
N VAL A 359 4.27 0.70 11.14
CA VAL A 359 4.07 1.11 9.75
C VAL A 359 5.19 0.58 8.88
N LEU A 360 4.85 0.19 7.66
CA LEU A 360 5.85 -0.10 6.64
C LEU A 360 6.40 1.23 6.11
N LYS A 361 7.72 1.35 6.08
CA LYS A 361 8.39 2.48 5.47
C LYS A 361 9.29 2.01 4.33
N ARG A 362 9.46 2.87 3.34
CA ARG A 362 10.45 2.72 2.28
C ARG A 362 11.51 3.77 2.43
N SER A 363 12.76 3.36 2.24
CA SER A 363 13.91 4.25 2.20
C SER A 363 14.55 4.16 0.82
N TYR A 364 14.64 5.29 0.15
CA TYR A 364 15.34 5.46 -1.13
C TYR A 364 16.70 6.03 -0.81
N LEU A 365 17.74 5.39 -1.27
CA LEU A 365 19.12 5.72 -0.97
C LEU A 365 19.85 6.03 -2.26
N ARG A 366 20.59 7.13 -2.29
CA ARG A 366 21.49 7.46 -3.40
C ARG A 366 22.70 8.23 -2.91
N SER A 367 23.85 7.90 -3.51
CA SER A 367 25.13 8.57 -3.27
C SER A 367 25.48 9.47 -4.45
N PHE A 368 25.86 10.69 -4.14
CA PHE A 368 26.26 11.70 -5.11
C PHE A 368 27.67 12.20 -4.83
N LEU A 369 28.38 12.56 -5.89
CA LEU A 369 29.64 13.29 -5.83
C LEU A 369 29.36 14.72 -6.26
N LEU A 370 29.48 15.67 -5.33
CA LEU A 370 29.25 17.09 -5.59
C LEU A 370 30.38 17.70 -6.41
N PRO A 371 30.17 18.87 -7.04
CA PRO A 371 31.22 19.55 -7.82
C PRO A 371 32.47 19.94 -7.02
N ASP A 372 32.36 20.07 -5.70
CA ASP A 372 33.45 20.30 -4.76
C ASP A 372 34.11 19.00 -4.26
N GLU A 373 33.86 17.89 -4.96
CA GLU A 373 34.38 16.54 -4.67
C GLU A 373 33.89 15.93 -3.33
N LYS A 374 32.93 16.58 -2.67
CA LYS A 374 32.33 16.02 -1.46
C LYS A 374 31.26 14.99 -1.77
N SER A 375 31.25 13.92 -1.01
CA SER A 375 30.19 12.91 -1.09
C SER A 375 28.95 13.39 -0.36
N LEU A 376 27.82 13.38 -1.07
CA LEU A 376 26.50 13.63 -0.52
C LEU A 376 25.69 12.33 -0.54
N PHE A 377 25.17 11.93 0.62
CA PHE A 377 24.24 10.82 0.71
C PHE A 377 22.83 11.38 0.90
N VAL A 378 21.94 10.99 0.00
CA VAL A 378 20.54 11.40 0.05
C VAL A 378 19.69 10.21 0.42
N ARG A 379 18.83 10.40 1.42
CA ARG A 379 17.84 9.44 1.84
C ARG A 379 16.47 10.08 1.81
N PHE A 380 15.55 9.41 1.19
CA PHE A 380 14.16 9.76 1.18
C PHE A 380 13.35 8.63 1.81
N GLU A 381 12.46 8.93 2.72
CA GLU A 381 11.72 7.94 3.48
C GLU A 381 10.23 8.16 3.36
N TRP A 382 9.51 7.15 2.94
CA TRP A 382 8.06 7.12 2.82
C TRP A 382 7.43 6.09 3.75
N SER A 383 6.32 6.46 4.36
CA SER A 383 5.50 5.57 5.17
C SER A 383 4.02 5.73 4.85
N SER A 384 3.18 4.89 5.43
CA SER A 384 1.72 4.99 5.33
C SER A 384 1.13 6.31 5.87
N ARG A 385 1.93 7.11 6.57
CA ARG A 385 1.59 8.47 7.04
C ARG A 385 2.03 9.56 6.09
N GLY A 386 2.51 9.21 4.91
CA GLY A 386 3.18 10.10 4.00
C GLY A 386 4.70 10.15 4.29
N TRP A 387 5.32 11.23 3.89
CA TRP A 387 6.77 11.36 3.95
C TRP A 387 7.23 11.77 5.34
N ILE A 388 8.10 10.96 5.96
CA ILE A 388 8.53 11.22 7.34
C ILE A 388 9.84 11.97 7.38
N ALA A 389 10.76 11.71 6.47
CA ALA A 389 12.08 12.36 6.51
C ALA A 389 12.75 12.40 5.16
N THR A 390 13.33 13.53 4.90
CA THR A 390 14.36 13.71 3.88
C THR A 390 15.65 14.05 4.59
N THR A 391 16.70 13.36 4.24
CA THR A 391 18.00 13.64 4.83
C THR A 391 19.04 13.62 3.72
N GLY A 392 19.66 14.77 3.48
CA GLY A 392 20.87 14.86 2.69
C GLY A 392 21.99 15.29 3.62
N PHE A 393 23.07 14.53 3.71
CA PHE A 393 24.26 14.97 4.45
C PHE A 393 25.53 14.41 3.88
N GLN A 394 26.57 15.15 4.12
CA GLN A 394 27.92 14.62 3.99
C GLN A 394 28.12 13.60 5.11
N THR A 395 28.32 12.32 4.75
CA THR A 395 28.44 11.26 5.75
C THR A 395 29.40 10.16 5.31
N ASN A 396 29.80 9.33 6.25
CA ASN A 396 30.70 8.21 6.03
C ASN A 396 29.93 6.89 5.80
N ALA A 397 30.59 5.93 5.20
CA ALA A 397 30.02 4.62 4.86
C ALA A 397 29.44 3.85 6.07
N ARG A 398 29.96 4.06 7.29
CA ARG A 398 29.44 3.44 8.52
C ARG A 398 28.06 3.95 8.87
N TYR A 399 27.80 5.24 8.68
CA TYR A 399 26.50 5.84 8.96
C TYR A 399 25.44 5.40 7.92
N ILE A 400 25.84 5.35 6.64
CA ILE A 400 24.98 4.89 5.53
C ILE A 400 24.48 3.47 5.79
N ARG A 401 25.33 2.58 6.31
CA ARG A 401 24.96 1.20 6.64
C ARG A 401 23.75 1.11 7.54
N ASN A 402 23.55 2.04 8.46
CA ASN A 402 22.41 2.03 9.39
C ASN A 402 21.05 2.20 8.70
N PHE A 403 21.01 2.68 7.46
CA PHE A 403 19.78 2.84 6.67
C PHE A 403 19.49 1.65 5.76
N ARG A 404 20.47 0.75 5.61
CA ARG A 404 20.36 -0.45 4.76
C ARG A 404 19.94 -1.64 5.62
N LYS A 405 18.69 -1.63 6.03
CA LYS A 405 18.11 -2.66 6.89
C LYS A 405 16.68 -2.97 6.47
N GLY A 406 16.20 -4.17 6.84
CA GLY A 406 14.93 -4.69 6.38
C GLY A 406 15.09 -5.45 5.06
N ALA A 407 14.15 -5.33 4.16
CA ALA A 407 14.18 -6.00 2.85
C ALA A 407 14.63 -5.03 1.75
N MET A 408 15.64 -5.43 1.00
CA MET A 408 16.07 -4.71 -0.19
C MET A 408 15.09 -4.96 -1.34
N LEU A 409 14.37 -3.92 -1.78
CA LEU A 409 13.38 -4.01 -2.86
C LEU A 409 13.98 -3.79 -4.24
N TYR A 410 15.02 -3.00 -4.30
CA TYR A 410 15.68 -2.64 -5.54
C TYR A 410 17.14 -2.31 -5.27
N ARG A 411 18.00 -2.62 -6.23
CA ARG A 411 19.38 -2.19 -6.30
C ARG A 411 19.74 -1.88 -7.74
N ARG A 412 20.35 -0.71 -7.94
CA ARG A 412 20.96 -0.36 -9.23
C ARG A 412 22.09 -1.35 -9.55
N LYS A 413 22.11 -1.81 -10.78
CA LYS A 413 23.16 -2.70 -11.32
C LYS A 413 24.44 -1.94 -11.59
#